data_fe02eaf06a65c51af920f40f23d1904d
#
_entry.id   fe02eaf06a65c51af920f40f23d1904d
#
_cell.length_a   1.000
_cell.length_b   1.000
_cell.length_c   1.000
_cell.angle_alpha   90.00
_cell.angle_beta   90.00
_cell.angle_gamma   90.00
#
_symmetry.space_group_name_H-M   'P 1'
#
loop_
_entity.id
_entity.type
_entity.pdbx_description
1 polymer ?
#
loop_
_entity_poly.entity_id
_entity_poly.type
_entity_poly.pdbx_seq_one_letter_code
_entity_poly.pdbx_strand_id
1 'polypeptide(L)'
;YEWQWPYHDKYAAKGIMAVLGCGFDPGVSNIFCAYAQEHLLDTIHTIDIIDCNDGSHGKSFATNFNPEINLREVTQRGKYWKGGKWIDIDPLSISTMIDYPEVGPRKSYLIYHEEEESLVRNIKGLKQIRFWMTFSDNYIKHLDVLQSVGMTRIDPVMYKGTLVIPMEFLKELLPPPSSLGENYTGKTSIGCIIDGTKDGKRKTVLIYNVCDHAESYKETGAQAVSYTTGVPPVVGAIQMFKGAWTGKGVLNVEQLPSKPFLDELAKQGLPWHVMDITPAEQAELFAVKT
;
A
#
# COMPACT_ATOMS: atom_id res chain seq x y z
N TYR A 1 1.79 -6.44 12.63
CA TYR A 1 2.24 -5.57 13.74
C TYR A 1 1.92 -6.14 15.12
N GLU A 2 0.86 -6.90 15.31
CA GLU A 2 0.39 -7.39 16.63
C GLU A 2 1.46 -8.10 17.46
N TRP A 3 2.34 -8.88 16.86
CA TRP A 3 3.43 -9.55 17.55
C TRP A 3 4.69 -8.70 17.71
N GLN A 4 4.81 -7.54 17.04
CA GLN A 4 5.93 -6.61 17.12
C GLN A 4 5.72 -5.53 18.18
N TRP A 5 4.50 -4.96 18.28
CA TRP A 5 4.17 -3.94 19.28
C TRP A 5 4.44 -4.34 20.74
N PRO A 6 4.25 -5.61 21.19
CA PRO A 6 4.57 -6.03 22.55
C PRO A 6 6.04 -5.86 22.95
N TYR A 7 6.93 -5.66 21.98
CA TYR A 7 8.34 -5.40 22.27
C TYR A 7 8.64 -3.94 22.60
N HIS A 8 7.64 -3.05 22.55
CA HIS A 8 7.82 -1.60 22.79
C HIS A 8 8.61 -1.31 24.06
N ASP A 9 8.18 -1.84 25.20
CA ASP A 9 8.83 -1.56 26.50
C ASP A 9 10.26 -2.11 26.57
N LYS A 10 10.52 -3.24 25.94
CA LYS A 10 11.87 -3.83 25.87
C LYS A 10 12.84 -2.93 25.10
N TYR A 11 12.40 -2.37 23.97
CA TYR A 11 13.19 -1.44 23.18
C TYR A 11 13.35 -0.09 23.90
N ALA A 12 12.26 0.43 24.49
CA ALA A 12 12.28 1.66 25.24
C ALA A 12 13.24 1.61 26.44
N ALA A 13 13.25 0.49 27.18
CA ALA A 13 14.16 0.27 28.30
C ALA A 13 15.64 0.23 27.88
N LYS A 14 15.92 -0.12 26.64
CA LYS A 14 17.27 -0.09 26.07
C LYS A 14 17.64 1.26 25.43
N GLY A 15 16.70 2.20 25.40
CA GLY A 15 16.91 3.51 24.78
C GLY A 15 17.00 3.47 23.25
N ILE A 16 16.53 2.39 22.61
CA ILE A 16 16.56 2.20 21.15
C ILE A 16 15.16 2.31 20.55
N MET A 17 15.09 2.68 19.28
CA MET A 17 13.87 2.80 18.49
C MET A 17 13.86 1.74 17.40
N ALA A 18 12.72 1.07 17.24
CA ALA A 18 12.39 0.27 16.06
C ALA A 18 11.25 0.95 15.32
N VAL A 19 11.37 1.11 14.01
CA VAL A 19 10.37 1.73 13.16
C VAL A 19 9.71 0.64 12.33
N LEU A 20 8.37 0.60 12.33
CA LEU A 20 7.55 -0.35 11.59
C LEU A 20 6.84 0.33 10.42
N GLY A 21 6.66 -0.44 9.34
CA GLY A 21 5.91 0.01 8.17
C GLY A 21 6.58 1.19 7.48
N CYS A 22 7.82 1.03 7.03
CA CYS A 22 8.58 2.09 6.37
C CYS A 22 8.86 1.76 4.89
N GLY A 23 7.87 1.16 4.22
CA GLY A 23 7.85 0.98 2.77
C GLY A 23 7.06 2.09 2.08
N PHE A 24 6.34 1.76 1.02
CA PHE A 24 5.39 2.70 0.44
C PHE A 24 4.00 2.51 1.08
N ASP A 25 3.44 1.35 0.94
CA ASP A 25 2.22 0.85 1.58
C ASP A 25 2.50 -0.58 2.13
N PRO A 26 2.70 -0.68 3.44
CA PRO A 26 2.70 0.36 4.48
C PRO A 26 3.96 1.24 4.50
N GLY A 27 3.77 2.53 4.73
CA GLY A 27 4.87 3.48 4.94
C GLY A 27 4.56 4.89 4.48
N VAL A 28 4.79 5.22 3.21
CA VAL A 28 4.49 6.56 2.66
C VAL A 28 3.00 6.87 2.77
N SER A 29 2.11 5.91 2.57
CA SER A 29 0.67 6.02 2.81
C SER A 29 0.35 6.46 4.24
N ASN A 30 1.01 5.86 5.23
CA ASN A 30 0.90 6.25 6.64
C ASN A 30 1.41 7.68 6.87
N ILE A 31 2.56 8.04 6.27
CA ILE A 31 3.15 9.38 6.38
C ILE A 31 2.24 10.42 5.71
N PHE A 32 1.54 10.10 4.62
CA PHE A 32 0.54 11.00 4.04
C PHE A 32 -0.59 11.29 5.03
N CYS A 33 -1.06 10.26 5.75
CA CYS A 33 -2.07 10.44 6.79
C CYS A 33 -1.55 11.28 7.97
N ALA A 34 -0.31 11.04 8.42
CA ALA A 34 0.33 11.85 9.44
C ALA A 34 0.48 13.32 8.99
N TYR A 35 0.93 13.55 7.76
CA TYR A 35 1.04 14.89 7.18
C TYR A 35 -0.31 15.61 7.13
N ALA A 36 -1.35 14.90 6.73
CA ALA A 36 -2.70 15.47 6.73
C ALA A 36 -3.14 15.89 8.15
N GLN A 37 -2.88 15.05 9.16
CA GLN A 37 -3.20 15.35 10.56
C GLN A 37 -2.35 16.49 11.13
N GLU A 38 -1.07 16.57 10.77
CA GLU A 38 -0.17 17.61 11.26
C GLU A 38 -0.42 18.98 10.63
N HIS A 39 -0.83 19.03 9.35
CA HIS A 39 -0.78 20.27 8.57
C HIS A 39 -2.09 20.66 7.89
N LEU A 40 -2.98 19.73 7.57
CA LEU A 40 -4.11 20.00 6.66
C LEU A 40 -5.48 19.88 7.34
N LEU A 41 -5.61 19.04 8.36
CA LEU A 41 -6.87 18.68 9.01
C LEU A 41 -6.72 18.72 10.53
N ASP A 42 -7.76 19.18 11.23
CA ASP A 42 -7.83 19.14 12.70
C ASP A 42 -8.29 17.76 13.19
N THR A 43 -9.12 17.09 12.38
CA THR A 43 -9.62 15.73 12.67
C THR A 43 -9.76 14.97 11.37
N ILE A 44 -9.28 13.73 11.33
CA ILE A 44 -9.48 12.79 10.22
C ILE A 44 -10.67 11.88 10.55
N HIS A 45 -11.62 11.78 9.64
CA HIS A 45 -12.79 10.92 9.78
C HIS A 45 -12.73 9.66 8.92
N THR A 46 -12.32 9.79 7.66
CA THR A 46 -12.20 8.63 6.77
C THR A 46 -10.92 8.69 5.96
N ILE A 47 -10.38 7.53 5.67
CA ILE A 47 -9.22 7.33 4.81
C ILE A 47 -9.58 6.27 3.79
N ASP A 48 -9.34 6.57 2.52
CA ASP A 48 -9.29 5.61 1.44
C ASP A 48 -7.85 5.61 0.88
N ILE A 49 -7.11 4.54 1.13
CA ILE A 49 -5.81 4.31 0.51
C ILE A 49 -6.09 3.73 -0.86
N ILE A 50 -5.48 4.30 -1.88
CA ILE A 50 -5.68 3.90 -3.27
C ILE A 50 -4.33 3.54 -3.87
N ASP A 51 -4.20 2.30 -4.34
CA ASP A 51 -3.00 1.78 -4.97
C ASP A 51 -3.30 1.30 -6.40
N CYS A 52 -2.66 1.96 -7.35
CA CYS A 52 -2.70 1.58 -8.74
C CYS A 52 -1.31 1.26 -9.26
N ASN A 53 -1.16 0.05 -9.77
CA ASN A 53 -0.05 -0.32 -10.62
C ASN A 53 -0.58 -0.59 -12.03
N ASP A 54 -0.36 0.36 -12.94
CA ASP A 54 -0.85 0.31 -14.31
C ASP A 54 0.28 0.09 -15.31
N GLY A 55 -0.05 -0.55 -16.43
CA GLY A 55 0.85 -0.75 -17.55
C GLY A 55 1.06 -2.21 -17.93
N SER A 56 2.18 -2.48 -18.61
CA SER A 56 2.48 -3.81 -19.11
C SER A 56 3.95 -4.15 -19.00
N HIS A 57 4.22 -5.26 -18.37
CA HIS A 57 5.54 -5.91 -18.32
C HIS A 57 5.74 -6.98 -19.41
N GLY A 58 4.78 -7.11 -20.34
CA GLY A 58 4.86 -8.06 -21.47
C GLY A 58 4.69 -9.54 -21.12
N LYS A 59 4.42 -9.90 -19.86
CA LYS A 59 4.15 -11.29 -19.43
C LYS A 59 2.64 -11.52 -19.32
N SER A 60 2.19 -12.73 -19.62
CA SER A 60 0.78 -13.11 -19.50
C SER A 60 0.30 -13.09 -18.05
N PHE A 61 1.14 -13.54 -17.12
CA PHE A 61 0.88 -13.49 -15.67
C PHE A 61 2.21 -13.37 -14.92
N ALA A 62 2.29 -12.42 -14.02
CA ALA A 62 3.42 -12.20 -13.11
C ALA A 62 2.94 -11.34 -11.93
N THR A 63 3.75 -11.30 -10.88
CA THR A 63 3.53 -10.44 -9.72
C THR A 63 4.68 -9.45 -9.59
N ASN A 64 4.40 -8.22 -9.17
CA ASN A 64 5.40 -7.15 -9.12
C ASN A 64 6.29 -7.21 -7.87
N PHE A 65 5.92 -8.02 -6.90
CA PHE A 65 6.68 -8.33 -5.68
C PHE A 65 6.53 -9.81 -5.36
N ASN A 66 6.88 -10.25 -4.16
CA ASN A 66 6.88 -11.66 -3.78
C ASN A 66 5.57 -12.36 -4.18
N PRO A 67 5.62 -13.37 -5.06
CA PRO A 67 4.41 -14.00 -5.60
C PRO A 67 3.49 -14.61 -4.53
N GLU A 68 4.07 -15.23 -3.49
CA GLU A 68 3.28 -15.82 -2.41
C GLU A 68 2.51 -14.76 -1.64
N ILE A 69 3.16 -13.66 -1.27
CA ILE A 69 2.52 -12.54 -0.55
C ILE A 69 1.39 -11.98 -1.41
N ASN A 70 1.67 -11.60 -2.66
CA ASN A 70 0.68 -11.05 -3.56
C ASN A 70 -0.53 -11.96 -3.77
N LEU A 71 -0.30 -13.24 -4.07
CA LEU A 71 -1.39 -14.19 -4.29
C LEU A 71 -2.23 -14.41 -3.02
N ARG A 72 -1.60 -14.43 -1.84
CA ARG A 72 -2.31 -14.59 -0.56
C ARG A 72 -3.17 -13.38 -0.23
N GLU A 73 -2.67 -12.17 -0.41
CA GLU A 73 -3.43 -10.93 -0.21
C GLU A 73 -4.71 -10.91 -1.05
N VAL A 74 -4.64 -11.36 -2.28
CA VAL A 74 -5.77 -11.33 -3.21
C VAL A 74 -6.75 -12.50 -3.01
N THR A 75 -6.27 -13.65 -2.48
CA THR A 75 -7.09 -14.86 -2.34
C THR A 75 -7.65 -15.11 -0.95
N GLN A 76 -7.13 -14.43 0.07
CA GLN A 76 -7.62 -14.56 1.44
C GLN A 76 -8.76 -13.59 1.73
N ARG A 77 -9.56 -13.91 2.77
CA ARG A 77 -10.56 -12.97 3.28
C ARG A 77 -9.86 -11.72 3.81
N GLY A 78 -10.35 -10.58 3.38
CA GLY A 78 -9.92 -9.28 3.86
C GLY A 78 -10.81 -8.74 4.98
N LYS A 79 -10.44 -7.58 5.49
CA LYS A 79 -11.22 -6.80 6.45
C LYS A 79 -10.96 -5.33 6.22
N TYR A 80 -11.87 -4.46 6.64
CA TYR A 80 -11.66 -3.02 6.71
C TYR A 80 -12.30 -2.45 7.97
N TRP A 81 -11.87 -1.28 8.42
CA TRP A 81 -12.42 -0.65 9.63
C TRP A 81 -13.57 0.28 9.32
N LYS A 82 -14.67 0.13 10.07
CA LYS A 82 -15.80 1.05 10.00
C LYS A 82 -16.59 1.07 11.30
N GLY A 83 -16.86 2.28 11.81
CA GLY A 83 -17.75 2.47 12.97
C GLY A 83 -17.28 1.78 14.23
N GLY A 84 -15.96 1.75 14.49
CA GLY A 84 -15.42 1.15 15.70
C GLY A 84 -15.17 -0.35 15.65
N LYS A 85 -15.28 -0.99 14.48
CA LYS A 85 -15.08 -2.44 14.32
C LYS A 85 -14.50 -2.82 12.97
N TRP A 86 -13.81 -3.94 12.92
CA TRP A 86 -13.42 -4.60 11.70
C TRP A 86 -14.60 -5.29 11.05
N ILE A 87 -14.71 -5.18 9.74
CA ILE A 87 -15.74 -5.82 8.91
C ILE A 87 -15.05 -6.72 7.92
N ASP A 88 -15.30 -8.02 8.04
CA ASP A 88 -14.75 -9.02 7.13
C ASP A 88 -15.39 -8.94 5.76
N ILE A 89 -14.59 -9.18 4.73
CA ILE A 89 -15.01 -9.23 3.33
C ILE A 89 -14.46 -10.47 2.65
N ASP A 90 -15.22 -11.01 1.71
CA ASP A 90 -14.72 -12.09 0.87
C ASP A 90 -13.74 -11.55 -0.18
N PRO A 91 -12.76 -12.35 -0.62
CA PRO A 91 -11.75 -11.91 -1.59
C PRO A 91 -12.39 -11.31 -2.84
N LEU A 92 -11.89 -10.15 -3.26
CA LEU A 92 -12.32 -9.44 -4.47
C LEU A 92 -13.84 -9.18 -4.62
N SER A 93 -14.62 -9.33 -3.54
CA SER A 93 -16.10 -9.22 -3.58
C SER A 93 -16.62 -7.80 -3.72
N ILE A 94 -15.81 -6.81 -3.36
CA ILE A 94 -16.17 -5.40 -3.42
C ILE A 94 -15.20 -4.70 -4.38
N SER A 95 -15.73 -4.04 -5.40
CA SER A 95 -14.93 -3.28 -6.36
C SER A 95 -15.61 -1.96 -6.72
N THR A 96 -14.80 -1.01 -7.16
CA THR A 96 -15.26 0.29 -7.66
C THR A 96 -14.31 0.80 -8.74
N MET A 97 -14.76 1.77 -9.53
CA MET A 97 -13.86 2.51 -10.41
C MET A 97 -13.27 3.69 -9.65
N ILE A 98 -11.95 3.84 -9.72
CA ILE A 98 -11.24 4.98 -9.13
C ILE A 98 -10.47 5.67 -10.25
N ASP A 99 -10.58 7.01 -10.31
CA ASP A 99 -9.82 7.83 -11.25
C ASP A 99 -8.48 8.22 -10.62
N TYR A 100 -7.42 7.56 -11.06
CA TYR A 100 -6.08 7.73 -10.52
C TYR A 100 -5.33 8.87 -11.20
N PRO A 101 -4.66 9.76 -10.44
CA PRO A 101 -3.82 10.79 -11.03
C PRO A 101 -2.83 10.23 -12.05
N GLU A 102 -2.76 10.86 -13.22
CA GLU A 102 -1.91 10.54 -14.37
C GLU A 102 -2.08 9.14 -14.98
N VAL A 103 -3.02 8.33 -14.48
CA VAL A 103 -3.34 6.98 -14.99
C VAL A 103 -4.76 6.94 -15.54
N GLY A 104 -5.70 7.65 -14.90
CA GLY A 104 -7.12 7.63 -15.27
C GLY A 104 -7.90 6.50 -14.58
N PRO A 105 -9.16 6.26 -15.03
CA PRO A 105 -10.05 5.32 -14.36
C PRO A 105 -9.55 3.88 -14.40
N ARG A 106 -9.47 3.24 -13.23
CA ARG A 106 -9.12 1.81 -13.09
C ARG A 106 -10.06 1.12 -12.11
N LYS A 107 -10.42 -0.12 -12.42
CA LYS A 107 -11.18 -0.96 -11.51
C LYS A 107 -10.30 -1.37 -10.34
N SER A 108 -10.75 -1.04 -9.14
CA SER A 108 -10.04 -1.31 -7.90
C SER A 108 -10.87 -2.19 -7.00
N TYR A 109 -10.23 -3.05 -6.26
CA TYR A 109 -10.84 -4.00 -5.36
C TYR A 109 -10.51 -3.62 -3.93
N LEU A 110 -11.51 -3.72 -3.05
CA LEU A 110 -11.30 -3.57 -1.62
C LEU A 110 -10.62 -4.82 -1.09
N ILE A 111 -9.44 -4.62 -0.53
CA ILE A 111 -8.68 -5.68 0.14
C ILE A 111 -8.24 -5.20 1.51
N TYR A 112 -7.65 -6.07 2.31
CA TYR A 112 -7.00 -5.71 3.56
C TYR A 112 -5.51 -5.42 3.32
N HIS A 113 -5.01 -4.39 4.00
CA HIS A 113 -3.57 -4.12 4.03
C HIS A 113 -3.12 -3.67 5.44
N GLU A 114 -1.87 -3.95 5.82
CA GLU A 114 -1.43 -3.87 7.22
C GLU A 114 -1.45 -2.47 7.81
N GLU A 115 -1.26 -1.41 7.01
CA GLU A 115 -1.29 -0.03 7.52
C GLU A 115 -2.63 0.37 8.11
N GLU A 116 -3.72 -0.28 7.71
CA GLU A 116 -5.03 -0.01 8.29
C GLU A 116 -5.00 -0.24 9.81
N GLU A 117 -4.28 -1.27 10.30
CA GLU A 117 -4.20 -1.57 11.74
C GLU A 117 -3.48 -0.46 12.52
N SER A 118 -2.36 0.01 12.01
CA SER A 118 -1.58 1.05 12.69
C SER A 118 -2.27 2.40 12.61
N LEU A 119 -2.90 2.74 11.49
CA LEU A 119 -3.67 3.98 11.33
C LEU A 119 -4.92 4.00 12.22
N VAL A 120 -5.65 2.89 12.34
CA VAL A 120 -6.77 2.76 13.30
C VAL A 120 -6.31 2.99 14.73
N ARG A 121 -5.13 2.48 15.08
CA ARG A 121 -4.54 2.63 16.41
C ARG A 121 -4.09 4.07 16.70
N ASN A 122 -3.48 4.73 15.72
CA ASN A 122 -2.75 5.99 15.92
C ASN A 122 -3.54 7.24 15.51
N ILE A 123 -4.50 7.15 14.58
CA ILE A 123 -5.35 8.27 14.14
C ILE A 123 -6.61 8.35 15.01
N LYS A 124 -6.66 9.34 15.88
CA LYS A 124 -7.81 9.54 16.77
C LYS A 124 -9.05 10.02 16.01
N GLY A 125 -10.20 9.43 16.33
CA GLY A 125 -11.47 9.84 15.73
C GLY A 125 -11.77 9.21 14.37
N LEU A 126 -10.91 8.35 13.87
CA LEU A 126 -11.09 7.64 12.61
C LEU A 126 -12.36 6.77 12.64
N LYS A 127 -13.26 7.01 11.70
CA LYS A 127 -14.55 6.32 11.56
C LYS A 127 -14.51 5.20 10.54
N GLN A 128 -13.67 5.35 9.50
CA GLN A 128 -13.52 4.37 8.44
C GLN A 128 -12.14 4.46 7.81
N ILE A 129 -11.55 3.31 7.51
CA ILE A 129 -10.40 3.19 6.62
C ILE A 129 -10.60 2.00 5.69
N ARG A 130 -10.18 2.14 4.43
CA ARG A 130 -10.26 1.13 3.38
C ARG A 130 -9.00 1.19 2.52
N PHE A 131 -8.59 0.02 2.03
CA PHE A 131 -7.49 -0.09 1.06
C PHE A 131 -8.01 -0.62 -0.27
N TRP A 132 -7.70 0.08 -1.34
CA TRP A 132 -8.14 -0.23 -2.70
C TRP A 132 -6.93 -0.49 -3.60
N MET A 133 -6.90 -1.65 -4.25
CA MET A 133 -5.83 -2.04 -5.15
C MET A 133 -6.37 -2.43 -6.52
N THR A 134 -5.62 -2.09 -7.56
CA THR A 134 -5.95 -2.43 -8.94
C THR A 134 -5.44 -3.80 -9.33
N PHE A 135 -6.29 -4.55 -10.04
CA PHE A 135 -5.89 -5.78 -10.71
C PHE A 135 -6.49 -5.78 -12.11
N SER A 136 -5.68 -6.10 -13.13
CA SER A 136 -6.18 -6.21 -14.48
C SER A 136 -7.13 -7.41 -14.64
N ASP A 137 -8.08 -7.33 -15.57
CA ASP A 137 -8.96 -8.46 -15.88
C ASP A 137 -8.18 -9.72 -16.28
N ASN A 138 -7.04 -9.53 -16.95
CA ASN A 138 -6.15 -10.63 -17.30
C ASN A 138 -5.53 -11.29 -16.06
N TYR A 139 -5.09 -10.48 -15.07
CA TYR A 139 -4.58 -11.01 -13.81
C TYR A 139 -5.66 -11.82 -13.07
N ILE A 140 -6.85 -11.25 -12.89
CA ILE A 140 -7.97 -11.92 -12.21
C ILE A 140 -8.32 -13.24 -12.89
N LYS A 141 -8.41 -13.25 -14.23
CA LYS A 141 -8.71 -14.47 -15.00
C LYS A 141 -7.69 -15.60 -14.76
N HIS A 142 -6.41 -15.28 -14.76
CA HIS A 142 -5.37 -16.28 -14.48
C HIS A 142 -5.42 -16.74 -13.02
N LEU A 143 -5.65 -15.84 -12.10
CA LEU A 143 -5.80 -16.16 -10.68
C LEU A 143 -6.96 -17.13 -10.44
N ASP A 144 -8.13 -16.88 -11.05
CA ASP A 144 -9.30 -17.76 -10.95
C ASP A 144 -8.99 -19.19 -11.40
N VAL A 145 -8.26 -19.34 -12.52
CA VAL A 145 -7.82 -20.65 -13.00
C VAL A 145 -6.88 -21.33 -12.01
N LEU A 146 -5.87 -20.60 -11.51
CA LEU A 146 -4.90 -21.14 -10.55
C LEU A 146 -5.58 -21.56 -9.23
N GLN A 147 -6.56 -20.80 -8.76
CA GLN A 147 -7.37 -21.15 -7.59
C GLN A 147 -8.23 -22.39 -7.85
N SER A 148 -8.92 -22.44 -8.99
CA SER A 148 -9.84 -23.53 -9.34
C SER A 148 -9.14 -24.87 -9.44
N VAL A 149 -7.88 -24.92 -9.86
CA VAL A 149 -7.05 -26.12 -9.92
C VAL A 149 -6.22 -26.36 -8.65
N GLY A 150 -6.36 -25.52 -7.62
CA GLY A 150 -5.70 -25.69 -6.34
C GLY A 150 -4.22 -25.30 -6.30
N MET A 151 -3.71 -24.55 -7.30
CA MET A 151 -2.31 -24.10 -7.33
C MET A 151 -1.99 -23.04 -6.28
N THR A 152 -3.01 -22.36 -5.73
CA THR A 152 -2.84 -21.37 -4.65
C THR A 152 -2.93 -21.96 -3.23
N ARG A 153 -3.03 -23.29 -3.09
CA ARG A 153 -3.08 -23.96 -1.79
C ARG A 153 -1.74 -23.89 -1.07
N ILE A 154 -1.81 -23.70 0.25
CA ILE A 154 -0.64 -23.64 1.15
C ILE A 154 -0.48 -24.93 1.96
N ASP A 155 -1.46 -25.83 1.93
CA ASP A 155 -1.37 -27.16 2.54
C ASP A 155 -0.65 -28.14 1.60
N PRO A 156 0.18 -29.05 2.15
CA PRO A 156 0.95 -29.96 1.34
C PRO A 156 0.08 -31.02 0.64
N VAL A 157 0.44 -31.32 -0.60
CA VAL A 157 -0.18 -32.37 -1.44
C VAL A 157 0.84 -33.48 -1.71
N MET A 158 0.41 -34.73 -1.61
CA MET A 158 1.28 -35.88 -1.92
C MET A 158 1.44 -36.03 -3.44
N TYR A 159 2.65 -35.96 -3.95
CA TYR A 159 3.01 -36.21 -5.33
C TYR A 159 4.13 -37.24 -5.41
N LYS A 160 3.85 -38.43 -5.94
CA LYS A 160 4.84 -39.52 -6.14
C LYS A 160 5.70 -39.79 -4.91
N GLY A 161 5.10 -39.79 -3.72
CA GLY A 161 5.79 -40.08 -2.44
C GLY A 161 6.49 -38.87 -1.81
N THR A 162 6.42 -37.67 -2.41
CA THR A 162 6.96 -36.41 -1.88
C THR A 162 5.83 -35.44 -1.56
N LEU A 163 5.93 -34.74 -0.44
CA LEU A 163 5.01 -33.65 -0.10
C LEU A 163 5.44 -32.38 -0.86
N VAL A 164 4.50 -31.78 -1.57
CA VAL A 164 4.69 -30.53 -2.33
C VAL A 164 3.61 -29.54 -1.87
N ILE A 165 4.01 -28.31 -1.58
CA ILE A 165 3.08 -27.20 -1.35
C ILE A 165 2.83 -26.54 -2.70
N PRO A 166 1.58 -26.56 -3.24
CA PRO A 166 1.29 -26.03 -4.59
C PRO A 166 1.72 -24.57 -4.76
N MET A 167 1.45 -23.71 -3.79
CA MET A 167 1.85 -22.30 -3.79
C MET A 167 3.37 -22.12 -3.92
N GLU A 168 4.16 -22.90 -3.18
CA GLU A 168 5.62 -22.84 -3.25
C GLU A 168 6.13 -23.26 -4.63
N PHE A 169 5.52 -24.29 -5.21
CA PHE A 169 5.85 -24.74 -6.55
C PHE A 169 5.44 -23.71 -7.61
N LEU A 170 4.26 -23.10 -7.49
CA LEU A 170 3.81 -22.02 -8.38
C LEU A 170 4.77 -20.84 -8.35
N LYS A 171 5.23 -20.44 -7.19
CA LYS A 171 6.19 -19.34 -7.00
C LYS A 171 7.49 -19.55 -7.78
N GLU A 172 8.00 -20.79 -7.82
CA GLU A 172 9.19 -21.14 -8.59
C GLU A 172 8.99 -21.10 -10.13
N LEU A 173 7.74 -21.22 -10.58
CA LEU A 173 7.39 -21.18 -12.01
C LEU A 173 7.12 -19.74 -12.51
N LEU A 174 6.79 -18.82 -11.62
CA LEU A 174 6.48 -17.43 -12.00
C LEU A 174 7.76 -16.66 -12.33
N PRO A 175 7.68 -15.70 -13.27
CA PRO A 175 8.80 -14.80 -13.52
C PRO A 175 9.20 -14.06 -12.23
N PRO A 176 10.49 -14.01 -11.87
CA PRO A 176 10.90 -13.25 -10.71
C PRO A 176 10.58 -11.75 -10.89
N PRO A 177 10.10 -11.05 -9.87
CA PRO A 177 9.74 -9.63 -9.97
C PRO A 177 10.86 -8.74 -10.53
N SER A 178 12.12 -9.08 -10.22
CA SER A 178 13.31 -8.38 -10.74
C SER A 178 13.47 -8.45 -12.26
N SER A 179 12.82 -9.43 -12.93
CA SER A 179 12.88 -9.58 -14.40
C SER A 179 11.84 -8.74 -15.16
N LEU A 180 10.96 -8.03 -14.47
CA LEU A 180 9.84 -7.34 -15.09
C LEU A 180 10.19 -5.93 -15.59
N GLY A 181 11.32 -5.35 -15.17
CA GLY A 181 11.61 -3.93 -15.35
C GLY A 181 11.94 -3.50 -16.77
N GLU A 182 12.68 -4.32 -17.56
CA GLU A 182 13.34 -3.90 -18.79
C GLU A 182 12.42 -3.29 -19.86
N ASN A 183 11.21 -3.75 -20.00
CA ASN A 183 10.26 -3.21 -20.98
C ASN A 183 8.91 -2.88 -20.33
N TYR A 184 8.94 -2.57 -19.04
CA TYR A 184 7.73 -2.23 -18.34
C TYR A 184 7.30 -0.82 -18.70
N THR A 185 6.07 -0.68 -19.16
CA THR A 185 5.44 0.61 -19.47
C THR A 185 4.34 0.92 -18.48
N GLY A 186 3.99 2.21 -18.34
CA GLY A 186 2.95 2.65 -17.42
C GLY A 186 3.52 3.17 -16.10
N LYS A 187 2.65 3.33 -15.12
CA LYS A 187 2.95 4.05 -13.88
C LYS A 187 2.31 3.40 -12.67
N THR A 188 2.94 3.55 -11.51
CA THR A 188 2.21 3.45 -10.24
C THR A 188 1.61 4.80 -9.89
N SER A 189 0.40 4.80 -9.31
CA SER A 189 -0.25 5.98 -8.73
C SER A 189 -0.85 5.58 -7.40
N ILE A 190 -0.20 5.97 -6.30
CA ILE A 190 -0.54 5.52 -4.96
C ILE A 190 -0.78 6.74 -4.09
N GLY A 191 -1.87 6.72 -3.31
CA GLY A 191 -2.21 7.87 -2.48
C GLY A 191 -3.28 7.59 -1.43
N CYS A 192 -3.65 8.65 -0.73
CA CYS A 192 -4.66 8.62 0.30
C CYS A 192 -5.69 9.72 0.07
N ILE A 193 -6.96 9.36 -0.05
CA ILE A 193 -8.09 10.28 -0.01
C ILE A 193 -8.51 10.38 1.46
N ILE A 194 -8.31 11.54 2.05
CA ILE A 194 -8.47 11.77 3.48
C ILE A 194 -9.56 12.82 3.70
N ASP A 195 -10.66 12.42 4.30
CA ASP A 195 -11.77 13.31 4.67
C ASP A 195 -11.76 13.61 6.17
N GLY A 196 -12.00 14.85 6.49
CA GLY A 196 -12.01 15.31 7.87
C GLY A 196 -12.59 16.69 8.04
N THR A 197 -12.12 17.39 9.08
CA THR A 197 -12.50 18.78 9.34
C THR A 197 -11.27 19.67 9.49
N LYS A 198 -11.38 20.92 9.04
CA LYS A 198 -10.45 22.01 9.28
C LYS A 198 -11.24 23.27 9.64
N ASP A 199 -10.91 23.91 10.76
CA ASP A 199 -11.60 25.11 11.25
C ASP A 199 -13.15 24.93 11.31
N GLY A 200 -13.58 23.75 11.76
CA GLY A 200 -15.00 23.39 11.87
C GLY A 200 -15.72 23.10 10.55
N LYS A 201 -15.03 23.12 9.42
CA LYS A 201 -15.59 22.82 8.09
C LYS A 201 -15.08 21.49 7.57
N ARG A 202 -15.92 20.78 6.81
CA ARG A 202 -15.50 19.57 6.11
C ARG A 202 -14.44 19.91 5.08
N LYS A 203 -13.38 19.13 5.05
CA LYS A 203 -12.33 19.22 4.07
C LYS A 203 -11.88 17.82 3.67
N THR A 204 -11.68 17.62 2.37
CA THR A 204 -11.14 16.38 1.82
C THR A 204 -9.88 16.72 1.02
N VAL A 205 -8.84 15.92 1.20
CA VAL A 205 -7.57 16.04 0.48
C VAL A 205 -7.20 14.70 -0.15
N LEU A 206 -6.57 14.77 -1.32
CA LEU A 206 -5.86 13.64 -1.92
C LEU A 206 -4.37 13.95 -1.81
N ILE A 207 -3.62 13.05 -1.19
CA ILE A 207 -2.14 13.10 -1.15
C ILE A 207 -1.65 11.88 -1.89
N TYR A 208 -0.79 12.07 -2.91
CA TYR A 208 -0.40 10.97 -3.78
C TYR A 208 1.02 11.13 -4.36
N ASN A 209 1.54 10.01 -4.83
CA ASN A 209 2.76 9.93 -5.63
C ASN A 209 2.45 9.20 -6.95
N VAL A 210 3.15 9.58 -7.99
CA VAL A 210 3.17 8.87 -9.28
C VAL A 210 4.61 8.51 -9.62
N CYS A 211 4.84 7.27 -10.05
CA CYS A 211 6.16 6.78 -10.43
C CYS A 211 6.08 6.01 -11.75
N ASP A 212 6.91 6.40 -12.72
CA ASP A 212 6.95 5.78 -14.05
C ASP A 212 7.88 4.55 -14.05
N HIS A 213 7.42 3.42 -14.63
CA HIS A 213 8.20 2.18 -14.67
C HIS A 213 9.48 2.30 -15.49
N ALA A 214 9.39 2.94 -16.66
CA ALA A 214 10.53 3.05 -17.56
C ALA A 214 11.59 4.01 -17.00
N GLU A 215 11.18 5.13 -16.40
CA GLU A 215 12.09 6.07 -15.77
C GLU A 215 12.76 5.45 -14.54
N SER A 216 12.03 4.73 -13.69
CA SER A 216 12.59 4.00 -12.55
C SER A 216 13.63 2.98 -13.00
N TYR A 217 13.31 2.22 -14.04
CA TYR A 217 14.21 1.21 -14.58
C TYR A 217 15.50 1.82 -15.17
N LYS A 218 15.35 2.92 -15.88
CA LYS A 218 16.48 3.66 -16.43
C LYS A 218 17.43 4.18 -15.35
N GLU A 219 16.87 4.62 -14.22
CA GLU A 219 17.67 5.15 -13.09
C GLU A 219 18.35 4.05 -12.28
N THR A 220 17.61 2.98 -11.95
CA THR A 220 18.05 2.01 -10.94
C THR A 220 18.10 0.55 -11.43
N GLY A 221 17.62 0.26 -12.62
CA GLY A 221 17.42 -1.13 -13.09
C GLY A 221 16.25 -1.86 -12.40
N ALA A 222 15.37 -1.11 -11.71
CA ALA A 222 14.22 -1.66 -11.02
C ALA A 222 12.90 -1.03 -11.54
N GLN A 223 11.83 -1.82 -11.58
CA GLN A 223 10.49 -1.32 -11.94
C GLN A 223 9.90 -0.45 -10.81
N ALA A 224 8.88 0.37 -11.12
CA ALA A 224 8.36 1.38 -10.20
C ALA A 224 7.91 0.81 -8.85
N VAL A 225 7.26 -0.36 -8.78
CA VAL A 225 6.84 -0.96 -7.50
C VAL A 225 8.04 -1.28 -6.61
N SER A 226 9.14 -1.79 -7.18
CA SER A 226 10.38 -2.03 -6.42
C SER A 226 11.05 -0.73 -5.99
N TYR A 227 11.01 0.29 -6.86
CA TYR A 227 11.60 1.60 -6.57
C TYR A 227 10.83 2.32 -5.47
N THR A 228 9.51 2.42 -5.58
CA THR A 228 8.66 3.05 -4.57
C THR A 228 8.74 2.35 -3.21
N THR A 229 8.89 1.02 -3.18
CA THR A 229 9.05 0.26 -1.94
C THR A 229 10.46 0.36 -1.34
N GLY A 230 11.49 0.47 -2.17
CA GLY A 230 12.89 0.45 -1.73
C GLY A 230 13.43 1.78 -1.23
N VAL A 231 12.96 2.91 -1.78
CA VAL A 231 13.43 4.25 -1.39
C VAL A 231 12.99 4.67 0.01
N PRO A 232 11.73 4.49 0.43
CA PRO A 232 11.26 4.96 1.74
C PRO A 232 12.02 4.41 2.95
N PRO A 233 12.41 3.13 3.04
CA PRO A 233 13.21 2.63 4.17
C PRO A 233 14.55 3.35 4.29
N VAL A 234 15.18 3.68 3.16
CA VAL A 234 16.44 4.44 3.14
C VAL A 234 16.20 5.87 3.61
N VAL A 235 15.12 6.51 3.16
CA VAL A 235 14.71 7.85 3.64
C VAL A 235 14.47 7.83 5.15
N GLY A 236 13.76 6.82 5.67
CA GLY A 236 13.56 6.62 7.12
C GLY A 236 14.89 6.50 7.88
N ALA A 237 15.81 5.69 7.37
CA ALA A 237 17.16 5.57 7.95
C ALA A 237 17.91 6.92 7.94
N ILE A 238 17.82 7.69 6.87
CA ILE A 238 18.39 9.05 6.78
C ILE A 238 17.77 9.97 7.85
N GLN A 239 16.44 9.92 8.07
CA GLN A 239 15.79 10.72 9.11
C GLN A 239 16.27 10.35 10.51
N MET A 240 16.44 9.06 10.79
CA MET A 240 17.01 8.58 12.05
C MET A 240 18.45 9.04 12.22
N PHE A 241 19.28 8.91 11.19
CA PHE A 241 20.68 9.33 11.22
C PHE A 241 20.84 10.85 11.41
N LYS A 242 19.99 11.64 10.76
CA LYS A 242 19.97 13.11 10.91
C LYS A 242 19.36 13.58 12.24
N GLY A 243 18.77 12.68 13.04
CA GLY A 243 18.09 13.00 14.28
C GLY A 243 16.73 13.71 14.11
N ALA A 244 16.16 13.71 12.89
CA ALA A 244 14.81 14.21 12.65
C ALA A 244 13.76 13.21 13.16
N TRP A 245 14.04 11.92 13.07
CA TRP A 245 13.28 10.85 13.69
C TRP A 245 14.00 10.37 14.95
N THR A 246 13.40 10.67 16.09
CA THR A 246 13.90 10.26 17.41
C THR A 246 12.78 9.66 18.25
N GLY A 247 13.11 8.69 19.06
CA GLY A 247 12.14 8.02 19.92
C GLY A 247 12.73 6.84 20.65
N LYS A 248 11.89 6.13 21.36
CA LYS A 248 12.24 4.89 22.06
C LYS A 248 11.09 3.90 21.93
N GLY A 249 11.40 2.62 21.87
CA GLY A 249 10.41 1.58 21.73
C GLY A 249 10.12 1.23 20.28
N VAL A 250 8.99 0.60 20.04
CA VAL A 250 8.49 0.21 18.71
C VAL A 250 7.45 1.22 18.27
N LEU A 251 7.70 1.91 17.17
CA LEU A 251 6.87 2.98 16.63
C LEU A 251 6.50 2.66 15.16
N ASN A 252 5.30 3.01 14.78
CA ASN A 252 4.93 3.07 13.35
C ASN A 252 5.32 4.44 12.78
N VAL A 253 5.54 4.50 11.46
CA VAL A 253 6.07 5.72 10.81
C VAL A 253 5.17 6.94 10.98
N GLU A 254 3.84 6.77 11.06
CA GLU A 254 2.88 7.85 11.28
C GLU A 254 2.95 8.50 12.66
N GLN A 255 3.74 7.94 13.56
CA GLN A 255 4.02 8.52 14.90
C GLN A 255 5.25 9.42 14.90
N LEU A 256 5.92 9.56 13.76
CA LEU A 256 7.16 10.31 13.58
C LEU A 256 6.90 11.54 12.69
N PRO A 257 7.72 12.60 12.77
CA PRO A 257 7.52 13.82 11.98
C PRO A 257 7.44 13.53 10.47
N SER A 258 6.31 13.89 9.85
CA SER A 258 6.03 13.57 8.45
C SER A 258 6.83 14.42 7.46
N LYS A 259 6.86 15.73 7.69
CA LYS A 259 7.42 16.69 6.73
C LYS A 259 8.90 16.45 6.39
N PRO A 260 9.82 16.23 7.35
CA PRO A 260 11.22 15.95 7.02
C PRO A 260 11.41 14.69 6.16
N PHE A 261 10.57 13.68 6.38
CA PHE A 261 10.56 12.46 5.56
C PHE A 261 10.11 12.75 4.14
N LEU A 262 8.98 13.44 3.96
CA LEU A 262 8.42 13.76 2.65
C LEU A 262 9.33 14.70 1.84
N ASP A 263 9.99 15.65 2.49
CA ASP A 263 10.96 16.52 1.84
C ASP A 263 12.19 15.75 1.33
N GLU A 264 12.64 14.75 2.08
CA GLU A 264 13.73 13.88 1.66
C GLU A 264 13.28 12.88 0.60
N LEU A 265 12.07 12.31 0.73
CA LEU A 265 11.49 11.39 -0.24
C LEU A 265 11.45 12.01 -1.65
N ALA A 266 11.00 13.27 -1.74
CA ALA A 266 10.98 14.00 -3.00
C ALA A 266 12.39 14.19 -3.61
N LYS A 267 13.42 14.43 -2.79
CA LYS A 267 14.83 14.53 -3.24
C LYS A 267 15.38 13.20 -3.74
N GLN A 268 14.86 12.10 -3.20
CA GLN A 268 15.25 10.73 -3.59
C GLN A 268 14.42 10.18 -4.76
N GLY A 269 13.80 11.06 -5.57
CA GLY A 269 13.13 10.68 -6.81
C GLY A 269 11.65 10.29 -6.68
N LEU A 270 11.06 10.42 -5.49
CA LEU A 270 9.63 10.15 -5.26
C LEU A 270 8.88 11.45 -4.88
N PRO A 271 8.58 12.32 -5.86
CA PRO A 271 7.79 13.52 -5.61
C PRO A 271 6.37 13.15 -5.16
N TRP A 272 5.77 14.00 -4.35
CA TRP A 272 4.42 13.82 -3.85
C TRP A 272 3.62 15.11 -4.01
N HIS A 273 2.30 14.95 -4.07
CA HIS A 273 1.38 16.04 -4.38
C HIS A 273 0.23 16.06 -3.38
N VAL A 274 -0.32 17.26 -3.15
CA VAL A 274 -1.52 17.49 -2.35
C VAL A 274 -2.55 18.20 -3.20
N MET A 275 -3.77 17.68 -3.22
CA MET A 275 -4.91 18.29 -3.87
C MET A 275 -6.06 18.40 -2.87
N ASP A 276 -6.65 19.60 -2.76
CA ASP A 276 -7.96 19.74 -2.12
C ASP A 276 -9.01 19.21 -3.10
N ILE A 277 -9.88 18.34 -2.66
CA ILE A 277 -10.96 17.78 -3.48
C ILE A 277 -12.33 18.14 -2.90
N THR A 278 -13.23 18.57 -3.77
CA THR A 278 -14.62 18.86 -3.40
C THR A 278 -15.39 17.56 -3.20
N PRO A 279 -16.55 17.58 -2.48
CA PRO A 279 -17.41 16.42 -2.39
C PRO A 279 -17.90 15.88 -3.75
N ALA A 280 -18.04 16.74 -4.75
CA ALA A 280 -18.38 16.34 -6.12
C ALA A 280 -17.23 15.58 -6.78
N GLU A 281 -16.02 16.12 -6.72
CA GLU A 281 -14.81 15.45 -7.23
C GLU A 281 -14.54 14.14 -6.49
N GLN A 282 -14.76 14.08 -5.17
CA GLN A 282 -14.65 12.83 -4.41
C GLN A 282 -15.65 11.78 -4.92
N ALA A 283 -16.88 12.19 -5.21
CA ALA A 283 -17.87 11.30 -5.79
C ALA A 283 -17.47 10.85 -7.21
N GLU A 284 -16.83 11.73 -8.00
CA GLU A 284 -16.33 11.40 -9.33
C GLU A 284 -15.15 10.41 -9.29
N LEU A 285 -14.23 10.56 -8.31
CA LEU A 285 -13.13 9.61 -8.12
C LEU A 285 -13.62 8.16 -7.92
N PHE A 286 -14.79 8.00 -7.29
CA PHE A 286 -15.41 6.70 -7.04
C PHE A 286 -16.63 6.42 -7.94
N ALA A 287 -16.87 7.22 -8.98
CA ALA A 287 -18.03 7.05 -9.84
C ALA A 287 -17.81 5.90 -10.82
N VAL A 288 -18.75 4.97 -10.82
CA VAL A 288 -18.89 4.00 -11.91
C VAL A 288 -19.30 4.77 -13.18
N LYS A 289 -18.35 5.07 -14.05
CA LYS A 289 -18.68 5.44 -15.42
C LYS A 289 -19.06 4.13 -16.13
N THR A 290 -20.38 3.81 -16.14
CA THR A 290 -20.97 2.72 -16.91
C THR A 290 -20.75 2.93 -18.42
#